data_f8d926fb0f4ac170db421aabc573f3b4
#
_entry.id   f8d926fb0f4ac170db421aabc573f3b4
#
_cell.length_a   1.000
_cell.length_b   1.000
_cell.length_c   1.000
_cell.angle_alpha   90.00
_cell.angle_beta   90.00
_cell.angle_gamma   90.00
#
_symmetry.space_group_name_H-M   'P 1'
#
loop_
_entity.id
_entity.type
_entity.pdbx_description
1 polymer ?
#
loop_
_entity_poly.entity_id
_entity_poly.type
_entity_poly.pdbx_seq_one_letter_code
_entity_poly.pdbx_strand_id
1 'polypeptide(L)'
;MRRRTFLTAGAALGLTPVMGMSALTENTEQKSGEKQQYFEWIRFHLPLGSRQGLVSEYYRDVAIPALNKAGINNVGVFNVKHGPNDPTLHVIIPHPSLESVVTLNDKLLDDNSFVQAGERFLKSPMSDMAFVSMEKTIMKAFTNLPEIQVPTQKKENKPRIFQVRTYESPSLTAAKRKIHMFNEGGEIAIFQKTGLQPILFGEVICGDRMPSLVYILAFDDFEAMNKGWSVFGNDPDWKKLSGDTFYAETVSRINDWIWTPTGFSQI
;
A
#
# COMPACT_ATOMS: atom_id res chain seq x y z
N MET A 1 -13.51 -56.55 7.03
CA MET A 1 -12.31 -57.43 7.02
C MET A 1 -11.94 -57.76 5.59
N ARG A 2 -10.86 -57.23 5.09
CA ARG A 2 -10.03 -57.78 3.99
C ARG A 2 -8.74 -56.98 3.95
N ARG A 3 -7.68 -57.63 4.48
CA ARG A 3 -6.27 -57.22 4.37
C ARG A 3 -5.84 -57.43 2.92
N ARG A 4 -5.05 -56.50 2.35
CA ARG A 4 -4.30 -56.73 1.11
C ARG A 4 -2.81 -56.57 1.42
N THR A 5 -2.12 -57.63 1.12
CA THR A 5 -0.74 -57.96 1.24
C THR A 5 0.13 -57.16 0.28
N PHE A 6 1.25 -56.64 0.76
CA PHE A 6 2.30 -56.09 -0.09
C PHE A 6 3.18 -57.21 -0.60
N LEU A 7 3.41 -57.28 -1.91
CA LEU A 7 4.39 -58.08 -2.58
C LEU A 7 5.66 -57.25 -2.81
N THR A 8 6.76 -57.67 -2.21
CA THR A 8 8.13 -57.25 -2.54
C THR A 8 8.62 -58.03 -3.74
N ALA A 9 9.20 -57.35 -4.73
CA ALA A 9 10.02 -57.95 -5.76
C ALA A 9 11.33 -57.16 -5.85
N GLY A 10 12.44 -57.88 -5.72
CA GLY A 10 13.78 -57.33 -5.61
C GLY A 10 14.50 -57.21 -6.95
N ALA A 11 15.44 -56.32 -6.91
CA ALA A 11 16.78 -56.22 -7.51
C ALA A 11 17.10 -56.79 -8.88
N ALA A 12 17.62 -55.91 -9.74
CA ALA A 12 18.79 -56.20 -10.58
C ALA A 12 19.59 -54.94 -10.87
N LEU A 13 20.87 -54.98 -10.53
CA LEU A 13 21.89 -53.97 -10.79
C LEU A 13 22.23 -53.93 -12.29
N GLY A 14 22.15 -52.76 -12.90
CA GLY A 14 22.71 -52.44 -14.19
C GLY A 14 23.53 -51.16 -14.11
N LEU A 15 24.84 -51.28 -14.09
CA LEU A 15 25.81 -50.20 -14.23
C LEU A 15 25.85 -49.71 -15.68
N THR A 16 25.49 -48.46 -15.91
CA THR A 16 25.82 -47.72 -17.14
C THR A 16 26.56 -46.42 -16.78
N PRO A 17 27.54 -45.98 -17.56
CA PRO A 17 28.44 -44.90 -17.19
C PRO A 17 27.71 -43.57 -17.35
N VAL A 18 27.83 -42.73 -16.32
CA VAL A 18 27.37 -41.33 -16.31
C VAL A 18 28.27 -40.50 -17.21
N MET A 19 27.80 -40.13 -18.40
CA MET A 19 28.35 -38.99 -19.15
C MET A 19 28.03 -37.69 -18.39
N GLY A 20 29.07 -36.90 -18.14
CA GLY A 20 28.96 -35.61 -17.45
C GLY A 20 28.02 -34.64 -18.16
N MET A 21 26.91 -34.35 -17.52
CA MET A 21 26.14 -33.14 -17.79
C MET A 21 26.81 -32.00 -17.05
N SER A 22 27.51 -31.15 -17.80
CA SER A 22 27.92 -29.82 -17.31
C SER A 22 26.67 -29.07 -16.86
N ALA A 23 26.50 -28.89 -15.57
CA ALA A 23 25.50 -27.96 -15.04
C ALA A 23 25.84 -26.57 -15.55
N LEU A 24 25.04 -26.05 -16.47
CA LEU A 24 24.95 -24.62 -16.74
C LEU A 24 24.36 -24.00 -15.46
N THR A 25 25.25 -23.53 -14.60
CA THR A 25 24.86 -22.56 -13.58
C THR A 25 24.46 -21.29 -14.33
N GLU A 26 23.18 -21.16 -14.64
CA GLU A 26 22.61 -19.85 -14.89
C GLU A 26 22.83 -19.02 -13.62
N ASN A 27 23.86 -18.18 -13.66
CA ASN A 27 24.01 -17.04 -12.79
C ASN A 27 22.86 -16.09 -13.11
N THR A 28 21.69 -16.35 -12.58
CA THR A 28 20.69 -15.33 -12.38
C THR A 28 21.29 -14.38 -11.36
N GLU A 29 22.01 -13.35 -11.82
CA GLU A 29 22.25 -12.15 -11.03
C GLU A 29 20.85 -11.66 -10.61
N GLN A 30 20.45 -12.08 -9.43
CA GLN A 30 19.34 -11.48 -8.72
C GLN A 30 19.81 -10.03 -8.47
N LYS A 31 19.40 -9.10 -9.37
CA LYS A 31 19.49 -7.66 -9.08
C LYS A 31 19.02 -7.55 -7.64
N SER A 32 19.88 -7.06 -6.76
CA SER A 32 19.53 -6.74 -5.37
C SER A 32 18.36 -5.79 -5.45
N GLY A 33 17.14 -6.34 -5.33
CA GLY A 33 15.91 -5.57 -5.41
C GLY A 33 15.95 -4.53 -4.31
N GLU A 34 15.81 -3.27 -4.66
CA GLU A 34 15.57 -2.22 -3.69
C GLU A 34 14.50 -2.71 -2.73
N LYS A 35 14.77 -2.58 -1.42
CA LYS A 35 13.94 -3.16 -0.37
C LYS A 35 12.59 -2.44 -0.38
N GLN A 36 11.55 -3.10 -0.93
CA GLN A 36 10.21 -2.53 -1.03
C GLN A 36 9.63 -2.29 0.37
N GLN A 37 9.03 -1.13 0.59
CA GLN A 37 8.24 -0.84 1.77
C GLN A 37 6.92 -1.62 1.77
N TYR A 38 6.35 -1.72 2.97
CA TYR A 38 4.97 -2.13 3.20
C TYR A 38 4.21 -0.94 3.75
N PHE A 39 2.99 -0.74 3.27
CA PHE A 39 2.14 0.35 3.71
C PHE A 39 1.00 -0.20 4.55
N GLU A 40 0.86 0.30 5.77
CA GLU A 40 -0.31 0.08 6.59
C GLU A 40 -1.27 1.26 6.37
N TRP A 41 -2.41 1.00 5.77
CA TRP A 41 -3.50 1.97 5.64
C TRP A 41 -4.54 1.69 6.70
N ILE A 42 -4.68 2.62 7.66
CA ILE A 42 -5.67 2.56 8.72
C ILE A 42 -6.79 3.55 8.39
N ARG A 43 -8.02 3.07 8.48
CA ARG A 43 -9.23 3.87 8.37
C ARG A 43 -9.95 3.87 9.71
N PHE A 44 -10.04 5.01 10.36
CA PHE A 44 -10.79 5.19 11.58
C PHE A 44 -12.18 5.69 11.28
N HIS A 45 -13.21 4.96 11.69
CA HIS A 45 -14.59 5.42 11.70
C HIS A 45 -14.80 6.22 12.97
N LEU A 46 -15.03 7.53 12.81
CA LEU A 46 -15.10 8.45 13.93
C LEU A 46 -16.52 8.58 14.47
N PRO A 47 -16.69 8.81 15.78
CA PRO A 47 -18.00 9.14 16.34
C PRO A 47 -18.47 10.50 15.83
N LEU A 48 -19.79 10.70 15.81
CA LEU A 48 -20.37 12.01 15.49
C LEU A 48 -20.11 13.00 16.62
N GLY A 49 -19.96 14.29 16.29
CA GLY A 49 -19.85 15.39 17.25
C GLY A 49 -18.42 15.81 17.57
N SER A 50 -18.21 16.38 18.77
CA SER A 50 -16.98 17.10 19.16
C SER A 50 -15.73 16.23 19.35
N ARG A 51 -15.87 14.91 19.29
CA ARG A 51 -14.77 13.95 19.57
C ARG A 51 -13.97 13.50 18.36
N GLN A 52 -14.32 13.98 17.17
CA GLN A 52 -13.62 13.63 15.93
C GLN A 52 -12.13 14.00 15.94
N GLY A 53 -11.72 14.96 16.78
CA GLY A 53 -10.34 15.40 16.94
C GLY A 53 -9.41 14.45 17.67
N LEU A 54 -9.94 13.52 18.52
CA LEU A 54 -9.11 12.73 19.43
C LEU A 54 -8.09 11.84 18.73
N VAL A 55 -8.49 11.20 17.61
CA VAL A 55 -7.56 10.40 16.80
C VAL A 55 -6.47 11.28 16.17
N SER A 56 -6.85 12.47 15.68
CA SER A 56 -5.89 13.42 15.12
C SER A 56 -4.91 13.94 16.16
N GLU A 57 -5.36 14.26 17.37
CA GLU A 57 -4.53 14.67 18.49
C GLU A 57 -3.52 13.57 18.85
N TYR A 58 -4.00 12.33 18.99
CA TYR A 58 -3.13 11.18 19.27
C TYR A 58 -2.05 10.99 18.22
N TYR A 59 -2.40 11.06 16.91
CA TYR A 59 -1.38 10.94 15.86
C TYR A 59 -0.40 12.10 15.87
N ARG A 60 -0.86 13.33 16.05
CA ARG A 60 0.00 14.52 16.08
C ARG A 60 0.99 14.49 17.25
N ASP A 61 0.51 14.21 18.46
CA ASP A 61 1.24 14.47 19.70
C ASP A 61 1.95 13.22 20.24
N VAL A 62 1.51 12.02 19.87
CA VAL A 62 2.00 10.76 20.44
C VAL A 62 2.51 9.79 19.38
N ALA A 63 1.64 9.38 18.44
CA ALA A 63 1.98 8.29 17.54
C ALA A 63 3.09 8.67 16.55
N ILE A 64 2.98 9.80 15.82
CA ILE A 64 4.01 10.22 14.86
C ILE A 64 5.37 10.44 15.51
N PRO A 65 5.51 11.13 16.64
CA PRO A 65 6.80 11.22 17.35
C PRO A 65 7.40 9.85 17.71
N ALA A 66 6.57 8.92 18.21
CA ALA A 66 7.02 7.57 18.54
C ALA A 66 7.42 6.76 17.31
N LEU A 67 6.66 6.83 16.22
CA LEU A 67 6.97 6.21 14.93
C LEU A 67 8.29 6.73 14.36
N ASN A 68 8.50 8.04 14.38
CA ASN A 68 9.75 8.66 13.92
C ASN A 68 10.95 8.20 14.77
N LYS A 69 10.78 8.10 16.11
CA LYS A 69 11.80 7.55 17.00
C LYS A 69 12.14 6.08 16.68
N ALA A 70 11.14 5.32 16.21
CA ALA A 70 11.32 3.94 15.72
C ALA A 70 11.86 3.85 14.28
N GLY A 71 12.20 4.98 13.64
CA GLY A 71 12.73 5.05 12.28
C GLY A 71 11.68 5.04 11.17
N ILE A 72 10.40 5.13 11.52
CA ILE A 72 9.29 5.22 10.58
C ILE A 72 8.93 6.68 10.37
N ASN A 73 9.21 7.20 9.18
CA ASN A 73 8.97 8.58 8.78
C ASN A 73 7.95 8.64 7.63
N ASN A 74 7.57 9.84 7.23
CA ASN A 74 6.63 10.08 6.13
C ASN A 74 5.24 9.50 6.37
N VAL A 75 4.78 9.54 7.62
CA VAL A 75 3.43 9.13 8.02
C VAL A 75 2.42 10.11 7.45
N GLY A 76 1.46 9.60 6.66
CA GLY A 76 0.37 10.38 6.09
C GLY A 76 -0.87 10.33 6.99
N VAL A 77 -1.46 11.49 7.29
CA VAL A 77 -2.74 11.58 8.02
C VAL A 77 -3.67 12.52 7.27
N PHE A 78 -4.88 12.02 6.95
CA PHE A 78 -5.77 12.69 6.01
C PHE A 78 -7.21 12.68 6.46
N ASN A 79 -7.92 13.76 6.12
CA ASN A 79 -9.37 13.84 6.13
C ASN A 79 -9.92 13.56 4.74
N VAL A 80 -11.10 12.96 4.65
CA VAL A 80 -11.83 12.83 3.38
C VAL A 80 -12.38 14.19 2.99
N LYS A 81 -12.10 14.62 1.76
CA LYS A 81 -12.71 15.80 1.15
C LYS A 81 -13.90 15.42 0.27
N HIS A 82 -13.76 14.35 -0.50
CA HIS A 82 -14.80 13.72 -1.29
C HIS A 82 -14.59 12.21 -1.33
N GLY A 83 -15.62 11.43 -1.07
CA GLY A 83 -15.59 9.98 -1.10
C GLY A 83 -16.68 9.38 -0.21
N PRO A 84 -16.80 8.05 -0.23
CA PRO A 84 -17.76 7.36 0.64
C PRO A 84 -17.29 7.36 2.10
N ASN A 85 -18.27 7.28 3.00
CA ASN A 85 -18.12 7.05 4.43
C ASN A 85 -17.49 8.20 5.23
N ASP A 86 -18.31 8.96 5.88
CA ASP A 86 -17.93 10.01 6.81
C ASP A 86 -18.66 9.86 8.15
N PRO A 87 -18.06 10.32 9.24
CA PRO A 87 -16.71 10.90 9.38
C PRO A 87 -15.61 9.82 9.50
N THR A 88 -14.57 9.93 8.68
CA THR A 88 -13.41 9.03 8.71
C THR A 88 -12.09 9.80 8.72
N LEU A 89 -11.08 9.23 9.41
CA LEU A 89 -9.70 9.67 9.32
C LEU A 89 -8.85 8.54 8.72
N HIS A 90 -8.01 8.88 7.76
CA HIS A 90 -7.12 7.92 7.11
C HIS A 90 -5.68 8.15 7.54
N VAL A 91 -4.97 7.07 7.83
CA VAL A 91 -3.54 7.09 8.18
C VAL A 91 -2.80 6.12 7.28
N ILE A 92 -1.68 6.56 6.72
CA ILE A 92 -0.74 5.73 5.96
C ILE A 92 0.57 5.68 6.74
N ILE A 93 1.01 4.48 7.11
CA ILE A 93 2.27 4.25 7.81
C ILE A 93 3.17 3.40 6.90
N PRO A 94 4.32 3.92 6.44
CA PRO A 94 5.28 3.15 5.66
C PRO A 94 6.19 2.33 6.56
N HIS A 95 6.23 1.03 6.36
CA HIS A 95 7.06 0.10 7.12
C HIS A 95 8.22 -0.43 6.28
N PRO A 96 9.41 -0.63 6.87
CA PRO A 96 10.55 -1.18 6.14
C PRO A 96 10.43 -2.69 5.86
N SER A 97 9.49 -3.37 6.50
CA SER A 97 9.26 -4.83 6.35
C SER A 97 7.88 -5.23 6.86
N LEU A 98 7.41 -6.41 6.45
CA LEU A 98 6.17 -6.97 6.97
C LEU A 98 6.27 -7.31 8.46
N GLU A 99 7.46 -7.70 8.95
CA GLU A 99 7.71 -7.90 10.37
C GLU A 99 7.44 -6.60 11.17
N SER A 100 7.89 -5.46 10.65
CA SER A 100 7.60 -4.16 11.26
C SER A 100 6.10 -3.90 11.38
N VAL A 101 5.30 -4.27 10.37
CA VAL A 101 3.83 -4.11 10.42
C VAL A 101 3.22 -4.87 11.59
N VAL A 102 3.68 -6.09 11.86
CA VAL A 102 3.07 -6.96 12.88
C VAL A 102 3.63 -6.75 14.28
N THR A 103 4.87 -6.24 14.41
CA THR A 103 5.54 -6.12 15.73
C THR A 103 5.56 -4.71 16.31
N LEU A 104 5.31 -3.69 15.49
CA LEU A 104 5.49 -2.29 15.92
C LEU A 104 4.54 -1.89 17.04
N ASN A 105 3.26 -2.25 16.95
CA ASN A 105 2.27 -1.93 17.97
C ASN A 105 2.66 -2.48 19.34
N ASP A 106 3.08 -3.76 19.40
CA ASP A 106 3.48 -4.39 20.66
C ASP A 106 4.71 -3.68 21.25
N LYS A 107 5.71 -3.38 20.40
CA LYS A 107 6.89 -2.62 20.83
C LYS A 107 6.55 -1.23 21.39
N LEU A 108 5.58 -0.54 20.81
CA LEU A 108 5.14 0.77 21.31
C LEU A 108 4.36 0.63 22.61
N LEU A 109 3.53 -0.41 22.76
CA LEU A 109 2.75 -0.66 23.97
C LEU A 109 3.61 -1.15 25.14
N ASP A 110 4.79 -1.68 24.90
CA ASP A 110 5.80 -2.01 25.94
C ASP A 110 6.51 -0.76 26.49
N ASP A 111 6.44 0.39 25.79
CA ASP A 111 6.99 1.66 26.29
C ASP A 111 5.97 2.38 27.18
N ASN A 112 6.22 2.37 28.49
CA ASN A 112 5.36 3.02 29.48
C ASN A 112 5.16 4.52 29.20
N SER A 113 6.16 5.20 28.67
CA SER A 113 6.08 6.63 28.36
C SER A 113 5.11 6.88 27.18
N PHE A 114 5.13 6.02 26.18
CA PHE A 114 4.18 6.03 25.06
C PHE A 114 2.75 5.77 25.56
N VAL A 115 2.57 4.74 26.38
CA VAL A 115 1.25 4.36 26.92
C VAL A 115 0.68 5.50 27.77
N GLN A 116 1.51 6.14 28.61
CA GLN A 116 1.09 7.27 29.43
C GLN A 116 0.71 8.49 28.56
N ALA A 117 1.54 8.83 27.59
CA ALA A 117 1.26 9.97 26.70
C ALA A 117 -0.01 9.73 25.84
N GLY A 118 -0.24 8.49 25.41
CA GLY A 118 -1.41 8.11 24.60
C GLY A 118 -2.63 7.66 25.39
N GLU A 119 -2.64 7.74 26.71
CA GLU A 119 -3.65 7.11 27.59
C GLU A 119 -5.08 7.43 27.17
N ARG A 120 -5.38 8.69 26.88
CA ARG A 120 -6.73 9.15 26.48
C ARG A 120 -7.24 8.45 25.22
N PHE A 121 -6.36 8.10 24.29
CA PHE A 121 -6.70 7.34 23.08
C PHE A 121 -6.64 5.84 23.33
N LEU A 122 -5.52 5.35 23.89
CA LEU A 122 -5.24 3.91 24.04
C LEU A 122 -6.18 3.21 25.01
N LYS A 123 -6.70 3.95 26.01
CA LYS A 123 -7.60 3.44 27.06
C LYS A 123 -8.99 4.09 27.01
N SER A 124 -9.37 4.66 25.86
CA SER A 124 -10.67 5.32 25.71
C SER A 124 -11.82 4.36 26.04
N PRO A 125 -12.72 4.70 27.00
CA PRO A 125 -13.84 3.84 27.34
C PRO A 125 -14.96 3.99 26.31
N MET A 126 -15.90 3.05 26.28
CA MET A 126 -17.06 3.10 25.39
C MET A 126 -17.88 4.40 25.56
N SER A 127 -17.96 4.95 26.79
CA SER A 127 -18.65 6.23 27.08
C SER A 127 -17.93 7.45 26.53
N ASP A 128 -16.63 7.32 26.15
CA ASP A 128 -15.77 8.36 25.59
C ASP A 128 -14.84 7.79 24.52
N MET A 129 -15.42 7.07 23.55
CA MET A 129 -14.66 6.37 22.52
C MET A 129 -13.91 7.32 21.61
N ALA A 130 -12.67 6.98 21.29
CA ALA A 130 -11.84 7.72 20.34
C ALA A 130 -12.29 7.47 18.89
N PHE A 131 -12.75 6.26 18.61
CA PHE A 131 -13.28 5.83 17.29
C PHE A 131 -14.33 4.73 17.51
N VAL A 132 -15.21 4.56 16.55
CA VAL A 132 -16.25 3.50 16.57
C VAL A 132 -15.63 2.16 16.19
N SER A 133 -14.84 2.14 15.15
CA SER A 133 -14.10 0.99 14.65
C SER A 133 -12.92 1.45 13.80
N MET A 134 -12.00 0.55 13.51
CA MET A 134 -10.93 0.79 12.55
C MET A 134 -10.79 -0.40 11.60
N GLU A 135 -10.41 -0.09 10.37
CA GLU A 135 -10.04 -1.07 9.35
C GLU A 135 -8.59 -0.91 8.99
N LYS A 136 -7.90 -2.02 8.73
CA LYS A 136 -6.51 -2.03 8.28
C LYS A 136 -6.38 -2.70 6.93
N THR A 137 -5.63 -2.08 6.05
CA THR A 137 -5.21 -2.66 4.77
C THR A 137 -3.69 -2.64 4.70
N ILE A 138 -3.10 -3.80 4.43
CA ILE A 138 -1.65 -3.94 4.27
C ILE A 138 -1.34 -4.08 2.79
N MET A 139 -0.43 -3.25 2.33
CA MET A 139 0.00 -3.22 0.93
C MET A 139 1.50 -3.43 0.83
N LYS A 140 1.94 -4.11 -0.23
CA LYS A 140 3.34 -4.20 -0.61
C LYS A 140 3.60 -3.16 -1.72
N ALA A 141 4.61 -2.32 -1.55
CA ALA A 141 4.98 -1.31 -2.55
C ALA A 141 5.28 -1.96 -3.91
N PHE A 142 5.05 -1.23 -5.00
CA PHE A 142 5.44 -1.67 -6.34
C PHE A 142 6.95 -1.55 -6.53
N THR A 143 7.52 -2.39 -7.41
CA THR A 143 8.96 -2.41 -7.68
C THR A 143 9.48 -1.09 -8.25
N ASN A 144 8.69 -0.44 -9.11
CA ASN A 144 9.10 0.82 -9.74
C ASN A 144 8.74 2.08 -8.92
N LEU A 145 8.12 1.90 -7.74
CA LEU A 145 7.96 2.91 -6.71
C LEU A 145 8.05 2.22 -5.33
N PRO A 146 9.26 1.78 -4.92
CA PRO A 146 9.43 0.92 -3.75
C PRO A 146 9.21 1.61 -2.41
N GLU A 147 9.15 2.93 -2.39
CA GLU A 147 9.00 3.74 -1.18
C GLU A 147 7.97 4.86 -1.37
N ILE A 148 7.34 5.26 -0.26
CA ILE A 148 6.44 6.41 -0.24
C ILE A 148 7.18 7.69 -0.59
N GLN A 149 6.58 8.53 -1.44
CA GLN A 149 7.14 9.80 -1.87
C GLN A 149 6.55 10.97 -1.08
N VAL A 150 7.41 11.94 -0.76
CA VAL A 150 6.96 13.22 -0.17
C VAL A 150 6.65 14.19 -1.31
N PRO A 151 5.41 14.68 -1.43
CA PRO A 151 5.03 15.57 -2.53
C PRO A 151 5.77 16.90 -2.49
N THR A 152 6.00 17.48 -3.66
CA THR A 152 6.68 18.78 -3.83
C THR A 152 5.96 19.87 -3.02
N GLN A 153 4.63 19.88 -3.02
CA GLN A 153 3.81 20.82 -2.26
C GLN A 153 4.10 20.77 -0.75
N LYS A 154 4.37 19.56 -0.20
CA LYS A 154 4.78 19.44 1.21
C LYS A 154 6.13 20.07 1.47
N LYS A 155 7.11 19.83 0.58
CA LYS A 155 8.46 20.41 0.68
C LYS A 155 8.43 21.92 0.60
N GLU A 156 7.52 22.49 -0.19
CA GLU A 156 7.31 23.90 -0.40
C GLU A 156 6.30 24.55 0.55
N ASN A 157 5.74 23.76 1.48
CA ASN A 157 4.68 24.18 2.42
C ASN A 157 3.44 24.78 1.72
N LYS A 158 3.05 24.19 0.61
CA LYS A 158 1.87 24.60 -0.18
C LYS A 158 0.65 23.72 0.12
N PRO A 159 -0.57 24.24 -0.10
CA PRO A 159 -1.80 23.44 -0.11
C PRO A 159 -1.69 22.30 -1.13
N ARG A 160 -2.37 21.18 -0.84
CA ARG A 160 -2.44 20.02 -1.74
C ARG A 160 -3.65 19.16 -1.45
N ILE A 161 -4.03 18.39 -2.44
CA ILE A 161 -5.00 17.31 -2.33
C ILE A 161 -4.36 16.00 -2.79
N PHE A 162 -4.93 14.89 -2.34
CA PHE A 162 -4.51 13.56 -2.74
C PHE A 162 -5.69 12.83 -3.37
N GLN A 163 -5.49 12.31 -4.57
CA GLN A 163 -6.41 11.36 -5.16
C GLN A 163 -5.95 9.96 -4.80
N VAL A 164 -6.84 9.19 -4.17
CA VAL A 164 -6.61 7.81 -3.77
C VAL A 164 -7.51 6.92 -4.60
N ARG A 165 -6.92 6.00 -5.35
CA ARG A 165 -7.68 5.08 -6.18
C ARG A 165 -7.38 3.64 -5.80
N THR A 166 -8.45 2.85 -5.65
CA THR A 166 -8.35 1.40 -5.48
C THR A 166 -8.91 0.71 -6.73
N TYR A 167 -8.15 -0.23 -7.25
CA TYR A 167 -8.55 -1.04 -8.41
C TYR A 167 -8.76 -2.47 -7.94
N GLU A 168 -10.01 -2.92 -7.94
CA GLU A 168 -10.38 -4.31 -7.70
C GLU A 168 -10.24 -5.09 -9.01
N SER A 169 -9.75 -6.32 -8.96
CA SER A 169 -9.60 -7.18 -10.13
C SER A 169 -10.50 -8.41 -10.05
N PRO A 170 -10.99 -8.91 -11.20
CA PRO A 170 -11.92 -10.04 -11.22
C PRO A 170 -11.26 -11.40 -10.88
N SER A 171 -9.92 -11.46 -10.87
CA SER A 171 -9.16 -12.66 -10.54
C SER A 171 -7.73 -12.33 -10.12
N LEU A 172 -7.05 -13.29 -9.47
CA LEU A 172 -5.64 -13.15 -9.08
C LEU A 172 -4.72 -12.91 -10.28
N THR A 173 -4.96 -13.58 -11.39
CA THR A 173 -4.16 -13.40 -12.62
C THR A 173 -4.41 -12.04 -13.27
N ALA A 174 -5.65 -11.55 -13.26
CA ALA A 174 -5.99 -10.20 -13.72
C ALA A 174 -5.29 -9.13 -12.88
N ALA A 175 -5.29 -9.30 -11.54
CA ALA A 175 -4.57 -8.41 -10.63
C ALA A 175 -3.06 -8.37 -10.94
N LYS A 176 -2.43 -9.52 -11.14
CA LYS A 176 -1.00 -9.59 -11.51
C LYS A 176 -0.72 -8.90 -12.85
N ARG A 177 -1.58 -9.07 -13.85
CA ARG A 177 -1.43 -8.35 -15.14
C ARG A 177 -1.59 -6.83 -14.96
N LYS A 178 -2.53 -6.38 -14.09
CA LYS A 178 -2.69 -4.94 -13.84
C LYS A 178 -1.48 -4.36 -13.10
N ILE A 179 -0.91 -5.07 -12.12
CA ILE A 179 0.33 -4.67 -11.43
C ILE A 179 1.51 -4.64 -12.42
N HIS A 180 1.63 -5.63 -13.29
CA HIS A 180 2.62 -5.65 -14.36
C HIS A 180 2.47 -4.43 -15.30
N MET A 181 1.23 -4.03 -15.64
CA MET A 181 0.99 -2.84 -16.46
C MET A 181 1.60 -1.58 -15.82
N PHE A 182 1.48 -1.42 -14.49
CA PHE A 182 2.06 -0.29 -13.77
C PHE A 182 3.59 -0.34 -13.75
N ASN A 183 4.18 -1.51 -13.48
CA ASN A 183 5.63 -1.68 -13.36
C ASN A 183 6.27 -1.88 -14.74
N GLU A 184 6.26 -3.10 -15.26
CA GLU A 184 6.96 -3.50 -16.48
C GLU A 184 6.32 -2.89 -17.73
N GLY A 185 4.99 -2.69 -17.73
CA GLY A 185 4.26 -1.98 -18.80
C GLY A 185 4.56 -0.49 -18.84
N GLY A 186 5.11 0.09 -17.74
CA GLY A 186 5.60 1.45 -17.71
C GLY A 186 4.54 2.52 -17.39
N GLU A 187 3.34 2.17 -16.90
CA GLU A 187 2.30 3.15 -16.56
C GLU A 187 2.80 4.18 -15.53
N ILE A 188 3.63 3.77 -14.54
CA ILE A 188 4.25 4.68 -13.55
C ILE A 188 5.17 5.71 -14.25
N ALA A 189 5.98 5.27 -15.21
CA ALA A 189 6.84 6.17 -15.97
C ALA A 189 6.04 7.17 -16.81
N ILE A 190 4.89 6.73 -17.37
CA ILE A 190 3.98 7.62 -18.11
C ILE A 190 3.35 8.64 -17.15
N PHE A 191 2.97 8.27 -15.92
CA PHE A 191 2.50 9.22 -14.92
C PHE A 191 3.54 10.32 -14.66
N GLN A 192 4.78 9.92 -14.41
CA GLN A 192 5.88 10.87 -14.16
C GLN A 192 6.16 11.77 -15.37
N LYS A 193 6.21 11.19 -16.58
CA LYS A 193 6.41 11.91 -17.86
C LYS A 193 5.33 12.97 -18.09
N THR A 194 4.09 12.67 -17.72
CA THR A 194 2.94 13.55 -17.95
C THR A 194 2.72 14.57 -16.81
N GLY A 195 3.58 14.58 -15.80
CA GLY A 195 3.54 15.51 -14.68
C GLY A 195 2.57 15.13 -13.57
N LEU A 196 1.98 13.92 -13.62
CA LEU A 196 1.30 13.36 -12.46
C LEU A 196 2.33 13.03 -11.39
N GLN A 197 1.99 13.24 -10.12
CA GLN A 197 2.91 13.06 -9.01
C GLN A 197 2.55 11.82 -8.18
N PRO A 198 3.16 10.65 -8.45
CA PRO A 198 2.99 9.45 -7.65
C PRO A 198 3.50 9.62 -6.22
N ILE A 199 2.71 9.17 -5.24
CA ILE A 199 3.06 9.15 -3.82
C ILE A 199 3.30 7.74 -3.34
N LEU A 200 2.40 6.81 -3.65
CA LEU A 200 2.59 5.38 -3.43
C LEU A 200 1.79 4.56 -4.45
N PHE A 201 2.28 3.36 -4.71
CA PHE A 201 1.57 2.28 -5.38
C PHE A 201 1.76 1.01 -4.56
N GLY A 202 0.68 0.28 -4.28
CA GLY A 202 0.75 -0.91 -3.46
C GLY A 202 -0.21 -2.01 -3.91
N GLU A 203 0.29 -3.26 -3.95
CA GLU A 203 -0.54 -4.46 -4.03
C GLU A 203 -1.14 -4.72 -2.65
N VAL A 204 -2.46 -4.83 -2.56
CA VAL A 204 -3.12 -5.23 -1.30
C VAL A 204 -2.82 -6.70 -1.04
N ILE A 205 -2.10 -6.98 0.06
CA ILE A 205 -1.75 -8.33 0.48
C ILE A 205 -2.63 -8.84 1.64
N CYS A 206 -3.26 -7.90 2.36
CA CYS A 206 -4.27 -8.18 3.40
C CYS A 206 -5.19 -6.99 3.53
N GLY A 207 -6.50 -7.18 3.50
CA GLY A 207 -7.47 -6.11 3.63
C GLY A 207 -8.82 -6.49 3.03
N ASP A 208 -9.67 -5.48 2.86
CA ASP A 208 -10.97 -5.60 2.21
C ASP A 208 -10.84 -5.65 0.67
N ARG A 209 -11.80 -6.29 -0.01
CA ARG A 209 -11.98 -6.26 -1.48
C ARG A 209 -10.76 -6.71 -2.29
N MET A 210 -10.21 -7.85 -1.94
CA MET A 210 -9.10 -8.46 -2.67
C MET A 210 -9.59 -9.36 -3.81
N PRO A 211 -8.80 -9.55 -4.89
CA PRO A 211 -7.49 -8.93 -5.12
C PRO A 211 -7.62 -7.49 -5.61
N SER A 212 -6.76 -6.62 -5.12
CA SER A 212 -6.79 -5.20 -5.47
C SER A 212 -5.41 -4.54 -5.33
N LEU A 213 -5.29 -3.36 -5.91
CA LEU A 213 -4.17 -2.45 -5.71
C LEU A 213 -4.68 -1.07 -5.30
N VAL A 214 -3.81 -0.31 -4.66
CA VAL A 214 -4.07 1.08 -4.27
C VAL A 214 -2.96 1.96 -4.80
N TYR A 215 -3.30 3.14 -5.28
CA TYR A 215 -2.32 4.18 -5.51
C TYR A 215 -2.80 5.56 -5.09
N ILE A 216 -1.85 6.43 -4.80
CA ILE A 216 -2.08 7.80 -4.37
C ILE A 216 -1.27 8.75 -5.26
N LEU A 217 -1.95 9.78 -5.77
CA LEU A 217 -1.33 10.88 -6.51
C LEU A 217 -1.56 12.19 -5.73
N ALA A 218 -0.59 13.09 -5.77
CA ALA A 218 -0.73 14.44 -5.21
C ALA A 218 -0.95 15.48 -6.30
N PHE A 219 -1.74 16.50 -5.96
CA PHE A 219 -2.06 17.64 -6.83
C PHE A 219 -2.15 18.91 -5.99
N ASP A 220 -1.95 20.07 -6.61
CA ASP A 220 -2.14 21.36 -5.96
C ASP A 220 -3.63 21.54 -5.57
N ASP A 221 -4.52 21.25 -6.52
CA ASP A 221 -5.96 21.37 -6.39
C ASP A 221 -6.72 20.51 -7.43
N PHE A 222 -8.03 20.67 -7.52
CA PHE A 222 -8.88 19.96 -8.49
C PHE A 222 -8.61 20.36 -9.95
N GLU A 223 -8.25 21.61 -10.21
CA GLU A 223 -7.95 22.08 -11.56
C GLU A 223 -6.66 21.42 -12.07
N ALA A 224 -5.62 21.42 -11.24
CA ALA A 224 -4.36 20.72 -11.52
C ALA A 224 -4.59 19.21 -11.72
N MET A 225 -5.45 18.59 -10.93
CA MET A 225 -5.83 17.19 -11.08
C MET A 225 -6.49 16.91 -12.43
N ASN A 226 -7.51 17.69 -12.79
CA ASN A 226 -8.23 17.51 -14.05
C ASN A 226 -7.31 17.73 -15.26
N LYS A 227 -6.46 18.76 -15.21
CA LYS A 227 -5.46 19.04 -16.24
C LYS A 227 -4.46 17.89 -16.37
N GLY A 228 -3.93 17.39 -15.25
CA GLY A 228 -2.97 16.29 -15.23
C GLY A 228 -3.56 15.02 -15.86
N TRP A 229 -4.77 14.64 -15.51
CA TRP A 229 -5.47 13.51 -16.12
C TRP A 229 -5.76 13.70 -17.60
N SER A 230 -6.07 14.92 -18.03
CA SER A 230 -6.25 15.24 -19.47
C SER A 230 -4.94 15.04 -20.24
N VAL A 231 -3.81 15.51 -19.70
CA VAL A 231 -2.49 15.32 -20.32
C VAL A 231 -2.15 13.83 -20.40
N PHE A 232 -2.30 13.10 -19.30
CA PHE A 232 -2.05 11.66 -19.26
C PHE A 232 -2.94 10.89 -20.25
N GLY A 233 -4.24 11.13 -20.27
CA GLY A 233 -5.17 10.43 -21.14
C GLY A 233 -4.92 10.67 -22.63
N ASN A 234 -4.25 11.79 -22.97
CA ASN A 234 -3.88 12.13 -24.36
C ASN A 234 -2.48 11.68 -24.75
N ASP A 235 -1.66 11.20 -23.81
CA ASP A 235 -0.31 10.76 -24.07
C ASP A 235 -0.29 9.54 -25.01
N PRO A 236 0.56 9.51 -26.06
CA PRO A 236 0.59 8.42 -27.03
C PRO A 236 1.06 7.11 -26.42
N ASP A 237 1.98 7.13 -25.42
CA ASP A 237 2.45 5.91 -24.76
C ASP A 237 1.33 5.31 -23.91
N TRP A 238 0.53 6.16 -23.24
CA TRP A 238 -0.66 5.70 -22.53
C TRP A 238 -1.69 5.07 -23.46
N LYS A 239 -1.99 5.72 -24.59
CA LYS A 239 -2.94 5.17 -25.57
C LYS A 239 -2.48 3.81 -26.11
N LYS A 240 -1.19 3.67 -26.35
CA LYS A 240 -0.60 2.38 -26.77
C LYS A 240 -0.72 1.33 -25.67
N LEU A 241 -0.30 1.66 -24.43
CA LEU A 241 -0.32 0.74 -23.30
C LEU A 241 -1.74 0.32 -22.91
N SER A 242 -2.68 1.26 -22.85
CA SER A 242 -4.08 0.98 -22.50
C SER A 242 -4.85 0.22 -23.59
N GLY A 243 -4.37 0.27 -24.83
CA GLY A 243 -4.90 -0.50 -25.96
C GLY A 243 -4.34 -1.91 -26.09
N ASP A 244 -3.35 -2.29 -25.28
CA ASP A 244 -2.77 -3.64 -25.34
C ASP A 244 -3.75 -4.66 -24.74
N THR A 245 -4.12 -5.64 -25.56
CA THR A 245 -5.07 -6.71 -25.19
C THR A 245 -4.58 -7.58 -24.03
N PHE A 246 -3.28 -7.63 -23.77
CA PHE A 246 -2.72 -8.33 -22.61
C PHE A 246 -3.24 -7.76 -21.29
N TYR A 247 -3.54 -6.46 -21.24
CA TYR A 247 -4.05 -5.79 -20.06
C TYR A 247 -5.58 -5.63 -20.05
N ALA A 248 -6.28 -6.13 -21.05
CA ALA A 248 -7.73 -6.07 -21.10
C ALA A 248 -8.37 -6.82 -19.91
N GLU A 249 -9.53 -6.32 -19.46
CA GLU A 249 -10.35 -6.95 -18.42
C GLU A 249 -9.62 -7.22 -17.09
N THR A 250 -8.67 -6.36 -16.73
CA THR A 250 -7.89 -6.51 -15.49
C THR A 250 -8.49 -5.80 -14.29
N VAL A 251 -9.47 -4.92 -14.50
CA VAL A 251 -10.11 -4.12 -13.45
C VAL A 251 -11.62 -4.33 -13.50
N SER A 252 -12.21 -4.77 -12.37
CA SER A 252 -13.64 -4.98 -12.20
C SER A 252 -14.35 -3.77 -11.57
N ARG A 253 -13.63 -3.03 -10.71
CA ARG A 253 -14.14 -1.82 -10.04
C ARG A 253 -13.02 -0.85 -9.74
N ILE A 254 -13.35 0.43 -9.80
CA ILE A 254 -12.50 1.52 -9.35
C ILE A 254 -13.27 2.30 -8.27
N ASN A 255 -12.62 2.51 -7.12
CA ASN A 255 -13.10 3.47 -6.12
C ASN A 255 -12.11 4.64 -6.11
N ASP A 256 -12.63 5.83 -5.86
CA ASP A 256 -11.91 7.09 -5.94
C ASP A 256 -12.27 7.97 -4.73
N TRP A 257 -11.25 8.46 -4.03
CA TRP A 257 -11.38 9.41 -2.93
C TRP A 257 -10.48 10.61 -3.16
N ILE A 258 -10.91 11.76 -2.70
CA ILE A 258 -10.07 12.93 -2.57
C ILE A 258 -9.85 13.19 -1.09
N TRP A 259 -8.59 13.19 -0.69
CA TRP A 259 -8.17 13.48 0.67
C TRP A 259 -7.47 14.83 0.76
N THR A 260 -7.58 15.46 1.94
CA THR A 260 -6.76 16.60 2.34
C THR A 260 -5.88 16.19 3.51
N PRO A 261 -4.58 16.53 3.49
CA PRO A 261 -3.71 16.21 4.61
C PRO A 261 -4.07 17.08 5.82
N THR A 262 -3.90 16.52 7.03
CA THR A 262 -3.88 17.32 8.24
C THR A 262 -2.63 18.21 8.28
N GLY A 263 -2.64 19.28 9.09
CA GLY A 263 -1.49 20.17 9.21
C GLY A 263 -0.20 19.49 9.68
N PHE A 264 -0.31 18.38 10.39
CA PHE A 264 0.81 17.58 10.91
C PHE A 264 1.14 16.34 10.05
N SER A 265 0.40 16.07 8.98
CA SER A 265 0.76 15.02 8.01
C SER A 265 2.17 15.24 7.48
N GLN A 266 2.97 14.17 7.42
CA GLN A 266 4.37 14.25 6.98
C GLN A 266 4.51 14.18 5.45
N ILE A 267 3.44 13.82 4.75
CA ILE A 267 3.36 13.82 3.29
C ILE A 267 2.22 14.69 2.79
#